data_d9c8b69e00b6c106aaecd0853a130609
#
_entry.id   d9c8b69e00b6c106aaecd0853a130609
#
_cell.length_a   1.000
_cell.length_b   1.000
_cell.length_c   1.000
_cell.angle_alpha   90.00
_cell.angle_beta   90.00
_cell.angle_gamma   90.00
#
_symmetry.space_group_name_H-M   'P 1'
#
loop_
_entity.id
_entity.type
_entity.pdbx_description
1 polymer ?
#
loop_
_entity_poly.entity_id
_entity_poly.type
_entity_poly.pdbx_seq_one_letter_code
_entity_poly.pdbx_strand_id
1 'polypeptide(L)'
;MFEIPRRPVGLAAIALVVVGLVAAGCGSSSSSGGGGQKIALLLPENKTARYETQDKPLFEKQIKADCPKCSVIYSNANQDPAKQQAQAEAALTQGAKVLVLDAVDAASADVIVKRANAQKVPVLAYDRLIPNANIDAYVSFDNERVGKLQATALTQKLKSSGTAAPTITMINGAPTDNNAALFKKGALSVFNTSGVKIGKQFDTPDWSPDKAQTEMQQAITALGNNGFQGVYAANDGTAGGAIAAMTSAGIQPSTRPTTGQDAELAAVQRILAGQQFMTVYKAVKLEAPAAATIAVALSKGQKPPTPPINGTTNNGKKNVPSTILTPVAVTKSNINSTIVKDGFWTASQICTGAYASACKAAGIA
;
A
#
# COMPACT_ATOMS: atom_id res chain seq x y z
N MET A 1 20.70 81.31 -2.28
CA MET A 1 20.91 82.46 -3.22
C MET A 1 20.56 81.94 -4.60
N PHE A 2 19.60 82.59 -5.26
CA PHE A 2 19.11 82.48 -6.65
C PHE A 2 18.24 81.23 -6.94
N GLU A 3 17.08 81.41 -7.21
CA GLU A 3 15.98 82.21 -7.73
C GLU A 3 15.18 81.39 -8.75
N ILE A 4 13.88 81.38 -8.52
CA ILE A 4 12.83 80.83 -9.37
C ILE A 4 12.48 81.87 -10.46
N PRO A 5 12.01 81.49 -11.65
CA PRO A 5 10.88 82.23 -12.17
C PRO A 5 9.67 81.39 -12.58
N ARG A 6 8.55 82.09 -12.48
CA ARG A 6 7.15 81.66 -12.70
C ARG A 6 6.66 81.97 -14.12
N ARG A 7 5.78 81.02 -14.65
CA ARG A 7 4.55 81.26 -15.44
C ARG A 7 4.66 81.68 -16.90
N PRO A 8 3.61 81.41 -17.77
CA PRO A 8 2.18 81.58 -17.46
C PRO A 8 1.21 80.52 -18.02
N VAL A 9 -0.03 80.71 -17.61
CA VAL A 9 -1.32 80.02 -17.89
C VAL A 9 -1.78 80.20 -19.33
N GLY A 10 -2.39 79.18 -19.89
CA GLY A 10 -3.22 79.23 -21.10
C GLY A 10 -4.48 78.36 -20.92
N LEU A 11 -5.63 79.07 -20.84
CA LEU A 11 -6.98 78.51 -20.91
C LEU A 11 -7.32 78.23 -22.39
N ALA A 12 -7.90 77.07 -22.67
CA ALA A 12 -8.91 76.98 -23.75
C ALA A 12 -9.69 75.65 -23.74
N ALA A 13 -10.95 75.79 -23.57
CA ALA A 13 -12.08 75.19 -24.26
C ALA A 13 -12.50 73.73 -23.97
N ILE A 14 -13.67 73.67 -23.36
CA ILE A 14 -14.59 72.56 -23.14
C ILE A 14 -15.12 72.05 -24.50
N ALA A 15 -15.07 70.76 -24.73
CA ALA A 15 -15.94 70.07 -25.68
C ALA A 15 -16.53 68.84 -25.01
N LEU A 16 -17.83 68.92 -24.65
CA LEU A 16 -18.66 67.77 -24.23
C LEU A 16 -18.89 66.89 -25.46
N VAL A 17 -18.45 65.61 -25.36
CA VAL A 17 -18.94 64.56 -26.21
C VAL A 17 -19.58 63.50 -25.29
N VAL A 18 -20.90 63.44 -25.35
CA VAL A 18 -21.73 62.37 -24.79
C VAL A 18 -21.56 61.16 -25.68
N VAL A 19 -20.92 60.11 -25.22
CA VAL A 19 -20.91 58.79 -25.90
C VAL A 19 -21.58 57.81 -24.97
N GLY A 20 -22.62 57.13 -25.51
CA GLY A 20 -23.52 56.25 -24.79
C GLY A 20 -22.84 55.02 -24.15
N LEU A 21 -23.32 54.70 -22.98
CA LEU A 21 -23.05 53.42 -22.32
C LEU A 21 -23.68 52.27 -23.15
N VAL A 22 -22.86 51.53 -23.87
CA VAL A 22 -23.19 50.18 -24.25
C VAL A 22 -22.70 49.28 -23.12
N ALA A 23 -23.61 48.82 -22.28
CA ALA A 23 -23.38 47.78 -21.29
C ALA A 23 -23.11 46.44 -22.04
N ALA A 24 -21.85 46.20 -22.41
CA ALA A 24 -21.35 44.90 -22.76
C ALA A 24 -21.26 44.07 -21.44
N GLY A 25 -22.30 43.30 -21.17
CA GLY A 25 -22.29 42.26 -20.18
C GLY A 25 -21.12 41.30 -20.45
N CYS A 26 -20.01 41.46 -19.74
CA CYS A 26 -19.02 40.40 -19.58
C CYS A 26 -19.69 39.24 -18.83
N GLY A 27 -20.39 38.40 -19.56
CA GLY A 27 -20.67 37.05 -19.10
C GLY A 27 -19.33 36.40 -18.81
N SER A 28 -19.01 36.27 -17.53
CA SER A 28 -17.94 35.39 -17.07
C SER A 28 -18.34 33.96 -17.42
N SER A 29 -18.16 33.58 -18.69
CA SER A 29 -18.00 32.17 -19.02
C SER A 29 -16.75 31.73 -18.30
N SER A 30 -16.95 31.13 -17.11
CA SER A 30 -15.97 30.27 -16.51
C SER A 30 -15.69 29.16 -17.53
N SER A 31 -14.76 29.42 -18.45
CA SER A 31 -14.10 28.38 -19.20
C SER A 31 -13.46 27.52 -18.14
N SER A 32 -14.14 26.40 -17.81
CA SER A 32 -13.50 25.27 -17.17
C SER A 32 -12.36 24.86 -18.09
N GLY A 33 -11.20 25.49 -17.87
CA GLY A 33 -9.98 25.18 -18.58
C GLY A 33 -9.75 23.70 -18.49
N GLY A 34 -9.76 23.02 -19.64
CA GLY A 34 -9.57 21.58 -19.77
C GLY A 34 -8.15 21.13 -19.44
N GLY A 35 -7.53 21.70 -18.43
CA GLY A 35 -6.29 21.24 -17.82
C GLY A 35 -6.59 20.01 -16.98
N GLY A 36 -5.83 18.94 -17.24
CA GLY A 36 -5.96 17.69 -16.48
C GLY A 36 -5.69 17.89 -15.00
N GLN A 37 -6.38 17.12 -14.15
CA GLN A 37 -6.17 17.16 -12.71
C GLN A 37 -4.81 16.54 -12.34
N LYS A 38 -4.13 17.08 -11.36
CA LYS A 38 -2.93 16.49 -10.76
C LYS A 38 -3.33 15.61 -9.58
N ILE A 39 -2.94 14.35 -9.62
CA ILE A 39 -3.26 13.34 -8.62
C ILE A 39 -1.94 12.89 -7.98
N ALA A 40 -1.79 13.04 -6.67
CA ALA A 40 -0.57 12.58 -6.00
C ALA A 40 -0.73 11.12 -5.57
N LEU A 41 0.25 10.28 -5.91
CA LEU A 41 0.43 8.92 -5.40
C LEU A 41 1.67 8.90 -4.51
N LEU A 42 1.46 8.71 -3.21
CA LEU A 42 2.49 8.75 -2.18
C LEU A 42 2.63 7.37 -1.55
N LEU A 43 3.62 6.60 -1.99
CA LEU A 43 3.87 5.24 -1.51
C LEU A 43 4.88 5.22 -0.35
N PRO A 44 4.78 4.23 0.57
CA PRO A 44 5.52 4.26 1.82
C PRO A 44 6.96 3.80 1.67
N GLU A 45 7.23 2.78 0.82
CA GLU A 45 8.51 2.09 0.81
C GLU A 45 8.70 1.24 -0.46
N ASN A 46 9.87 0.67 -0.64
CA ASN A 46 10.25 -0.12 -1.81
C ASN A 46 10.83 -1.52 -1.48
N LYS A 47 10.84 -1.91 -0.20
CA LYS A 47 11.30 -3.25 0.22
C LYS A 47 10.26 -4.32 -0.11
N THR A 48 8.98 -3.97 0.01
CA THR A 48 7.87 -4.79 -0.48
C THR A 48 7.70 -4.51 -1.98
N ALA A 49 8.12 -5.46 -2.80
CA ALA A 49 8.30 -5.25 -4.25
C ALA A 49 7.02 -4.83 -5.00
N ARG A 50 5.83 -5.18 -4.49
CA ARG A 50 4.56 -4.89 -5.16
C ARG A 50 4.37 -3.39 -5.44
N TYR A 51 4.79 -2.51 -4.53
CA TYR A 51 4.56 -1.07 -4.67
C TYR A 51 5.09 -0.49 -5.97
N GLU A 52 6.31 -0.87 -6.35
CA GLU A 52 6.92 -0.39 -7.60
C GLU A 52 6.54 -1.24 -8.82
N THR A 53 6.37 -2.56 -8.63
CA THR A 53 6.17 -3.49 -9.75
C THR A 53 4.71 -3.68 -10.15
N GLN A 54 3.76 -3.38 -9.25
CA GLN A 54 2.33 -3.61 -9.45
C GLN A 54 1.49 -2.38 -9.15
N ASP A 55 1.54 -1.85 -7.90
CA ASP A 55 0.66 -0.78 -7.45
C ASP A 55 0.77 0.47 -8.32
N LYS A 56 1.97 1.02 -8.45
CA LYS A 56 2.23 2.22 -9.25
C LYS A 56 1.84 2.06 -10.72
N PRO A 57 2.33 1.05 -11.47
CA PRO A 57 1.99 0.95 -12.88
C PRO A 57 0.50 0.67 -13.14
N LEU A 58 -0.18 -0.09 -12.28
CA LEU A 58 -1.61 -0.35 -12.40
C LEU A 58 -2.43 0.91 -12.08
N PHE A 59 -2.03 1.67 -11.06
CA PHE A 59 -2.65 2.95 -10.73
C PHE A 59 -2.51 3.96 -11.87
N GLU A 60 -1.28 4.17 -12.37
CA GLU A 60 -1.01 5.11 -13.47
C GLU A 60 -1.76 4.72 -14.75
N LYS A 61 -1.82 3.42 -15.07
CA LYS A 61 -2.59 2.90 -16.21
C LYS A 61 -4.07 3.25 -16.10
N GLN A 62 -4.66 3.07 -14.90
CA GLN A 62 -6.07 3.36 -14.68
C GLN A 62 -6.35 4.87 -14.70
N ILE A 63 -5.46 5.70 -14.10
CA ILE A 63 -5.59 7.16 -14.21
C ILE A 63 -5.64 7.60 -15.66
N LYS A 64 -4.76 7.05 -16.50
CA LYS A 64 -4.73 7.39 -17.94
C LYS A 64 -6.00 6.94 -18.67
N ALA A 65 -6.61 5.83 -18.26
CA ALA A 65 -7.87 5.34 -18.82
C ALA A 65 -9.06 6.23 -18.43
N ASP A 66 -9.19 6.58 -17.12
CA ASP A 66 -10.34 7.32 -16.59
C ASP A 66 -10.23 8.83 -16.81
N CYS A 67 -9.00 9.33 -16.96
CA CYS A 67 -8.72 10.75 -17.14
C CYS A 67 -7.45 10.96 -18.01
N PRO A 68 -7.54 10.86 -19.35
CA PRO A 68 -6.37 10.95 -20.24
C PRO A 68 -5.54 12.23 -20.10
N LYS A 69 -6.16 13.32 -19.61
CA LYS A 69 -5.49 14.62 -19.37
C LYS A 69 -4.95 14.76 -17.94
N CYS A 70 -5.25 13.84 -17.03
CA CYS A 70 -4.72 13.88 -15.67
C CYS A 70 -3.24 13.48 -15.64
N SER A 71 -2.51 14.03 -14.69
CA SER A 71 -1.11 13.65 -14.42
C SER A 71 -0.94 13.11 -13.00
N VAL A 72 -0.03 12.17 -12.84
CA VAL A 72 0.33 11.61 -11.54
C VAL A 72 1.59 12.28 -11.02
N ILE A 73 1.54 12.82 -9.81
CA ILE A 73 2.71 13.23 -9.02
C ILE A 73 3.07 12.03 -8.16
N TYR A 74 4.13 11.32 -8.52
CA TYR A 74 4.55 10.13 -7.80
C TYR A 74 5.70 10.42 -6.84
N SER A 75 5.63 9.83 -5.63
CA SER A 75 6.74 9.83 -4.68
C SER A 75 6.74 8.55 -3.83
N ASN A 76 7.94 8.13 -3.42
CA ASN A 76 8.14 7.03 -2.49
C ASN A 76 8.97 7.51 -1.30
N ALA A 77 8.47 7.25 -0.10
CA ALA A 77 9.08 7.75 1.13
C ALA A 77 10.28 6.93 1.61
N ASN A 78 10.48 5.70 1.10
CA ASN A 78 11.53 4.78 1.53
C ASN A 78 11.55 4.53 3.05
N GLN A 79 10.35 4.36 3.66
CA GLN A 79 10.13 4.15 5.09
C GLN A 79 10.49 5.37 5.99
N ASP A 80 10.60 6.56 5.41
CA ASP A 80 10.84 7.80 6.17
C ASP A 80 9.56 8.64 6.26
N PRO A 81 8.90 8.73 7.43
CA PRO A 81 7.66 9.49 7.59
C PRO A 81 7.87 10.99 7.43
N ALA A 82 9.04 11.55 7.78
CA ALA A 82 9.33 12.96 7.57
C ALA A 82 9.49 13.28 6.08
N LYS A 83 10.15 12.39 5.34
CA LYS A 83 10.24 12.47 3.88
C LYS A 83 8.85 12.38 3.24
N GLN A 84 7.96 11.49 3.74
CA GLN A 84 6.59 11.40 3.21
C GLN A 84 5.80 12.69 3.44
N GLN A 85 5.94 13.30 4.62
CA GLN A 85 5.32 14.60 4.89
C GLN A 85 5.82 15.69 3.93
N ALA A 86 7.13 15.80 3.72
CA ALA A 86 7.71 16.75 2.76
C ALA A 86 7.24 16.49 1.33
N GLN A 87 7.11 15.24 0.92
CA GLN A 87 6.58 14.86 -0.40
C GLN A 87 5.11 15.25 -0.56
N ALA A 88 4.30 15.08 0.48
CA ALA A 88 2.89 15.50 0.47
C ALA A 88 2.77 17.03 0.36
N GLU A 89 3.57 17.78 1.10
CA GLU A 89 3.61 19.25 1.01
C GLU A 89 4.06 19.73 -0.38
N ALA A 90 5.07 19.07 -0.96
CA ALA A 90 5.50 19.34 -2.32
C ALA A 90 4.40 19.06 -3.36
N ALA A 91 3.68 17.95 -3.21
CA ALA A 91 2.56 17.62 -4.09
C ALA A 91 1.42 18.65 -4.00
N LEU A 92 1.07 19.10 -2.79
CA LEU A 92 0.08 20.16 -2.57
C LEU A 92 0.53 21.48 -3.22
N THR A 93 1.79 21.87 -3.05
CA THR A 93 2.38 23.06 -3.67
C THR A 93 2.37 22.97 -5.19
N GLN A 94 2.57 21.80 -5.77
CA GLN A 94 2.45 21.55 -7.20
C GLN A 94 1.00 21.56 -7.69
N GLY A 95 0.02 21.71 -6.81
CA GLY A 95 -1.39 21.83 -7.14
C GLY A 95 -2.11 20.49 -7.26
N ALA A 96 -1.68 19.46 -6.52
CA ALA A 96 -2.41 18.20 -6.42
C ALA A 96 -3.87 18.45 -5.99
N LYS A 97 -4.81 17.79 -6.64
CA LYS A 97 -6.25 17.88 -6.39
C LYS A 97 -6.78 16.74 -5.53
N VAL A 98 -5.97 15.74 -5.28
CA VAL A 98 -6.20 14.63 -4.34
C VAL A 98 -4.86 14.06 -3.93
N LEU A 99 -4.74 13.63 -2.67
CA LEU A 99 -3.64 12.81 -2.19
C LEU A 99 -4.12 11.36 -2.07
N VAL A 100 -3.47 10.44 -2.76
CA VAL A 100 -3.58 9.00 -2.56
C VAL A 100 -2.38 8.61 -1.70
N LEU A 101 -2.64 8.35 -0.43
CA LEU A 101 -1.62 8.23 0.61
C LEU A 101 -1.63 6.82 1.20
N ASP A 102 -0.53 6.11 0.98
CA ASP A 102 -0.18 4.90 1.71
C ASP A 102 0.83 5.29 2.81
N ALA A 103 0.36 5.33 4.05
CA ALA A 103 1.11 5.96 5.14
C ALA A 103 2.30 5.11 5.61
N VAL A 104 3.50 5.70 5.71
CA VAL A 104 4.66 5.08 6.37
C VAL A 104 4.37 4.81 7.84
N ASP A 105 3.84 5.83 8.52
CA ASP A 105 3.42 5.78 9.91
C ASP A 105 1.96 6.21 10.00
N ALA A 106 1.10 5.26 10.29
CA ALA A 106 -0.34 5.46 10.28
C ALA A 106 -0.79 6.50 11.34
N ALA A 107 -0.12 6.57 12.48
CA ALA A 107 -0.48 7.47 13.58
C ALA A 107 -0.08 8.93 13.28
N SER A 108 1.11 9.16 12.71
CA SER A 108 1.61 10.50 12.40
C SER A 108 1.06 11.06 11.08
N ALA A 109 0.52 10.22 10.20
CA ALA A 109 -0.01 10.65 8.90
C ALA A 109 -1.21 11.62 8.99
N ASP A 110 -1.86 11.74 10.16
CA ASP A 110 -2.90 12.75 10.39
C ASP A 110 -2.41 14.20 10.14
N VAL A 111 -1.14 14.46 10.32
CA VAL A 111 -0.52 15.78 9.99
C VAL A 111 -0.63 16.06 8.49
N ILE A 112 -0.35 15.07 7.64
CA ILE A 112 -0.50 15.17 6.18
C ILE A 112 -1.98 15.42 5.82
N VAL A 113 -2.88 14.65 6.43
CA VAL A 113 -4.33 14.77 6.20
C VAL A 113 -4.84 16.16 6.59
N LYS A 114 -4.45 16.68 7.76
CA LYS A 114 -4.81 18.04 8.21
C LYS A 114 -4.32 19.11 7.24
N ARG A 115 -3.10 18.98 6.73
CA ARG A 115 -2.51 19.92 5.77
C ARG A 115 -3.28 19.93 4.44
N ALA A 116 -3.62 18.73 3.92
CA ALA A 116 -4.44 18.59 2.72
C ALA A 116 -5.84 19.22 2.91
N ASN A 117 -6.51 18.88 4.01
CA ASN A 117 -7.85 19.37 4.34
C ASN A 117 -7.89 20.89 4.49
N ALA A 118 -6.85 21.53 5.06
CA ALA A 118 -6.74 22.99 5.14
C ALA A 118 -6.74 23.67 3.77
N GLN A 119 -6.28 22.96 2.74
CA GLN A 119 -6.28 23.40 1.35
C GLN A 119 -7.49 22.86 0.55
N LYS A 120 -8.45 22.21 1.22
CA LYS A 120 -9.63 21.56 0.62
C LYS A 120 -9.25 20.47 -0.41
N VAL A 121 -8.09 19.83 -0.23
CA VAL A 121 -7.64 18.71 -1.03
C VAL A 121 -8.05 17.42 -0.32
N PRO A 122 -8.87 16.56 -0.97
CA PRO A 122 -9.31 15.28 -0.40
C PRO A 122 -8.14 14.30 -0.28
N VAL A 123 -8.26 13.37 0.67
CA VAL A 123 -7.28 12.32 0.94
C VAL A 123 -7.96 10.95 0.82
N LEU A 124 -7.42 10.11 -0.06
CA LEU A 124 -7.71 8.69 -0.17
C LEU A 124 -6.60 7.91 0.57
N ALA A 125 -6.95 7.21 1.64
CA ALA A 125 -6.04 6.24 2.25
C ALA A 125 -5.96 5.00 1.36
N TYR A 126 -4.75 4.68 0.92
CA TYR A 126 -4.46 3.55 0.05
C TYR A 126 -3.71 2.48 0.83
N ASP A 127 -4.10 1.23 0.71
CA ASP A 127 -3.61 0.05 1.43
C ASP A 127 -3.66 0.21 2.97
N ARG A 128 -3.00 1.21 3.55
CA ARG A 128 -2.92 1.43 5.00
C ARG A 128 -3.94 2.45 5.48
N LEU A 129 -4.80 2.06 6.43
CA LEU A 129 -5.79 2.97 7.04
C LEU A 129 -5.08 4.03 7.89
N ILE A 130 -5.52 5.28 7.76
CA ILE A 130 -5.07 6.37 8.63
C ILE A 130 -6.10 6.56 9.75
N PRO A 131 -5.80 6.12 10.98
CA PRO A 131 -6.73 6.20 12.10
C PRO A 131 -6.95 7.65 12.56
N ASN A 132 -8.13 7.93 13.08
CA ASN A 132 -8.55 9.20 13.67
C ASN A 132 -8.42 10.43 12.75
N ALA A 133 -8.16 10.24 11.45
CA ALA A 133 -7.97 11.30 10.47
C ALA A 133 -9.24 11.56 9.63
N ASN A 134 -9.37 12.78 9.07
CA ASN A 134 -10.49 13.12 8.19
C ASN A 134 -10.18 12.79 6.72
N ILE A 135 -10.12 11.50 6.40
CA ILE A 135 -9.92 10.99 5.04
C ILE A 135 -11.26 10.83 4.31
N ASP A 136 -11.25 10.89 2.97
CA ASP A 136 -12.46 10.91 2.14
C ASP A 136 -12.85 9.54 1.62
N ALA A 137 -11.89 8.63 1.44
CA ALA A 137 -12.11 7.24 1.06
C ALA A 137 -10.96 6.35 1.56
N TYR A 138 -11.18 5.03 1.53
CA TYR A 138 -10.19 4.02 1.88
C TYR A 138 -10.28 2.84 0.92
N VAL A 139 -9.13 2.34 0.46
CA VAL A 139 -9.05 1.14 -0.39
C VAL A 139 -8.00 0.21 0.18
N SER A 140 -8.37 -1.02 0.47
CA SER A 140 -7.47 -2.04 1.02
C SER A 140 -8.07 -3.44 0.92
N PHE A 141 -7.42 -4.39 1.57
CA PHE A 141 -7.89 -5.76 1.77
C PHE A 141 -8.45 -5.97 3.18
N ASP A 142 -9.17 -7.09 3.39
CA ASP A 142 -9.50 -7.55 4.75
C ASP A 142 -8.23 -8.05 5.45
N ASN A 143 -7.55 -7.13 6.12
CA ASN A 143 -6.24 -7.36 6.72
C ASN A 143 -6.31 -8.31 7.95
N GLU A 144 -7.41 -8.32 8.70
CA GLU A 144 -7.58 -9.31 9.77
C GLU A 144 -7.71 -10.73 9.19
N ARG A 145 -8.41 -10.87 8.05
CA ARG A 145 -8.51 -12.13 7.32
C ARG A 145 -7.17 -12.60 6.79
N VAL A 146 -6.26 -11.71 6.35
CA VAL A 146 -4.89 -12.09 5.95
C VAL A 146 -4.21 -12.87 7.06
N GLY A 147 -4.15 -12.32 8.28
CA GLY A 147 -3.54 -13.00 9.42
C GLY A 147 -4.22 -14.31 9.77
N LYS A 148 -5.57 -14.36 9.70
CA LYS A 148 -6.32 -15.59 9.90
C LYS A 148 -5.97 -16.68 8.87
N LEU A 149 -5.87 -16.32 7.59
CA LEU A 149 -5.50 -17.26 6.52
C LEU A 149 -4.10 -17.85 6.74
N GLN A 150 -3.12 -17.02 7.05
CA GLN A 150 -1.75 -17.46 7.34
C GLN A 150 -1.71 -18.42 8.54
N ALA A 151 -2.31 -18.01 9.66
CA ALA A 151 -2.29 -18.80 10.89
C ALA A 151 -3.07 -20.12 10.76
N THR A 152 -4.21 -20.11 10.04
CA THR A 152 -5.00 -21.31 9.79
C THR A 152 -4.19 -22.31 8.93
N ALA A 153 -3.61 -21.84 7.84
CA ALA A 153 -2.81 -22.69 6.94
C ALA A 153 -1.59 -23.28 7.68
N LEU A 154 -0.88 -22.45 8.46
CA LEU A 154 0.27 -22.91 9.25
C LEU A 154 -0.14 -23.95 10.31
N THR A 155 -1.20 -23.68 11.05
CA THR A 155 -1.73 -24.59 12.08
C THR A 155 -2.12 -25.95 11.48
N GLN A 156 -2.84 -25.94 10.35
CA GLN A 156 -3.24 -27.15 9.65
C GLN A 156 -2.02 -27.95 9.17
N LYS A 157 -1.03 -27.26 8.61
CA LYS A 157 0.21 -27.88 8.14
C LYS A 157 0.99 -28.54 9.28
N LEU A 158 1.12 -27.87 10.41
CA LEU A 158 1.83 -28.38 11.59
C LEU A 158 1.11 -29.59 12.22
N LYS A 159 -0.23 -29.53 12.33
CA LYS A 159 -1.02 -30.66 12.85
C LYS A 159 -0.95 -31.88 11.92
N SER A 160 -0.98 -31.69 10.62
CA SER A 160 -0.89 -32.78 9.64
C SER A 160 0.48 -33.48 9.64
N SER A 161 1.54 -32.84 10.19
CA SER A 161 2.85 -33.47 10.39
C SER A 161 2.99 -34.21 11.73
N GLY A 162 1.90 -34.39 12.48
CA GLY A 162 1.88 -35.19 13.71
C GLY A 162 2.35 -34.46 14.98
N THR A 163 2.57 -33.13 14.92
CA THR A 163 3.01 -32.39 16.09
C THR A 163 1.80 -31.94 16.92
N ALA A 164 1.62 -32.54 18.12
CA ALA A 164 0.44 -32.30 18.95
C ALA A 164 0.35 -30.85 19.51
N ALA A 165 1.48 -30.27 19.91
CA ALA A 165 1.56 -28.91 20.46
C ALA A 165 2.77 -28.16 19.85
N PRO A 166 2.67 -27.75 18.57
CA PRO A 166 3.81 -27.14 17.89
C PRO A 166 4.14 -25.77 18.46
N THR A 167 5.42 -25.47 18.55
CA THR A 167 5.95 -24.14 18.87
C THR A 167 6.32 -23.44 17.57
N ILE A 168 5.99 -22.14 17.46
CA ILE A 168 6.33 -21.30 16.30
C ILE A 168 7.11 -20.07 16.73
N THR A 169 7.82 -19.49 15.76
CA THR A 169 8.32 -18.10 15.85
C THR A 169 7.38 -17.20 15.06
N MET A 170 7.01 -16.04 15.62
CA MET A 170 6.23 -15.01 14.91
C MET A 170 7.13 -13.82 14.54
N ILE A 171 7.28 -13.58 13.26
CA ILE A 171 7.93 -12.40 12.66
C ILE A 171 6.81 -11.54 12.08
N ASN A 172 6.32 -10.58 12.87
CA ASN A 172 5.24 -9.68 12.48
C ASN A 172 5.76 -8.54 11.60
N GLY A 173 4.85 -7.70 11.10
CA GLY A 173 5.18 -6.53 10.31
C GLY A 173 5.58 -5.30 11.13
N ALA A 174 5.78 -4.17 10.45
CA ALA A 174 6.20 -2.92 11.07
C ALA A 174 5.16 -2.38 12.07
N PRO A 175 5.58 -2.00 13.28
CA PRO A 175 4.65 -1.51 14.31
C PRO A 175 4.00 -0.16 13.94
N THR A 176 4.56 0.57 12.99
CA THR A 176 4.03 1.84 12.46
C THR A 176 2.91 1.64 11.43
N ASP A 177 2.71 0.41 10.97
CA ASP A 177 1.71 0.06 9.97
C ASP A 177 0.45 -0.51 10.64
N ASN A 178 -0.70 0.16 10.43
CA ASN A 178 -1.98 -0.30 10.94
C ASN A 178 -2.35 -1.72 10.45
N ASN A 179 -1.96 -2.08 9.23
CA ASN A 179 -2.24 -3.41 8.68
C ASN A 179 -1.48 -4.51 9.42
N ALA A 180 -0.22 -4.25 9.83
CA ALA A 180 0.56 -5.20 10.62
C ALA A 180 -0.13 -5.57 11.93
N ALA A 181 -0.75 -4.58 12.61
CA ALA A 181 -1.54 -4.84 13.81
C ALA A 181 -2.77 -5.72 13.52
N LEU A 182 -3.43 -5.52 12.38
CA LEU A 182 -4.59 -6.34 11.96
C LEU A 182 -4.18 -7.76 11.57
N PHE A 183 -3.05 -7.93 10.86
CA PHE A 183 -2.51 -9.27 10.56
C PHE A 183 -2.19 -10.03 11.84
N LYS A 184 -1.48 -9.39 12.77
CA LYS A 184 -1.15 -9.95 14.08
C LYS A 184 -2.40 -10.33 14.86
N LYS A 185 -3.40 -9.45 14.92
CA LYS A 185 -4.70 -9.72 15.56
C LYS A 185 -5.38 -10.95 14.95
N GLY A 186 -5.46 -11.00 13.62
CA GLY A 186 -6.05 -12.13 12.90
C GLY A 186 -5.31 -13.43 13.17
N ALA A 187 -3.97 -13.42 13.14
CA ALA A 187 -3.17 -14.61 13.42
C ALA A 187 -3.33 -15.10 14.85
N LEU A 188 -3.28 -14.20 15.84
CA LEU A 188 -3.45 -14.53 17.25
C LEU A 188 -4.84 -15.08 17.54
N SER A 189 -5.89 -14.63 16.87
CA SER A 189 -7.25 -15.18 17.03
C SER A 189 -7.32 -16.68 16.70
N VAL A 190 -6.45 -17.16 15.81
CA VAL A 190 -6.33 -18.58 15.45
C VAL A 190 -5.38 -19.30 16.39
N PHE A 191 -4.16 -18.77 16.62
CA PHE A 191 -3.15 -19.45 17.44
C PHE A 191 -3.62 -19.66 18.86
N ASN A 192 -4.28 -18.68 19.49
CA ASN A 192 -4.78 -18.75 20.88
C ASN A 192 -5.78 -19.89 21.13
N THR A 193 -6.42 -20.40 20.07
CA THR A 193 -7.43 -21.48 20.19
C THR A 193 -6.97 -22.79 19.54
N SER A 194 -5.80 -22.81 18.89
CA SER A 194 -5.36 -23.93 18.08
C SER A 194 -4.45 -24.92 18.79
N GLY A 195 -3.94 -24.60 19.99
CA GLY A 195 -2.90 -25.37 20.70
C GLY A 195 -1.47 -25.10 20.20
N VAL A 196 -1.29 -24.19 19.24
CA VAL A 196 0.04 -23.70 18.80
C VAL A 196 0.63 -22.81 19.89
N LYS A 197 1.90 -23.02 20.23
CA LYS A 197 2.64 -22.19 21.18
C LYS A 197 3.51 -21.17 20.44
N ILE A 198 3.52 -19.93 20.90
CA ILE A 198 4.41 -18.89 20.39
C ILE A 198 5.67 -18.87 21.26
N GLY A 199 6.77 -19.41 20.74
CA GLY A 199 8.05 -19.48 21.45
C GLY A 199 8.78 -18.14 21.46
N LYS A 200 8.77 -17.44 20.35
CA LYS A 200 9.30 -16.08 20.19
C LYS A 200 8.41 -15.26 19.27
N GLN A 201 8.35 -13.95 19.53
CA GLN A 201 7.59 -13.00 18.74
C GLN A 201 8.35 -11.69 18.60
N PHE A 202 8.37 -11.15 17.38
CA PHE A 202 9.01 -9.89 17.03
C PHE A 202 8.08 -9.04 16.19
N ASP A 203 8.19 -7.72 16.28
CA ASP A 203 7.53 -6.76 15.40
C ASP A 203 8.64 -6.10 14.57
N THR A 204 8.76 -6.48 13.30
CA THR A 204 9.89 -6.17 12.43
C THR A 204 9.82 -4.73 11.94
N PRO A 205 10.71 -3.83 12.39
CA PRO A 205 10.67 -2.44 11.94
C PRO A 205 10.89 -2.33 10.43
N ASP A 206 10.18 -1.39 9.80
CA ASP A 206 10.31 -1.02 8.39
C ASP A 206 10.05 -2.15 7.39
N TRP A 207 9.37 -3.24 7.81
CA TRP A 207 9.19 -4.44 6.98
C TRP A 207 10.51 -5.01 6.43
N SER A 208 11.63 -4.79 7.14
CA SER A 208 12.98 -5.08 6.66
C SER A 208 13.30 -6.58 6.69
N PRO A 209 13.61 -7.21 5.54
CA PRO A 209 14.07 -8.60 5.50
C PRO A 209 15.33 -8.85 6.34
N ASP A 210 16.27 -7.88 6.38
CA ASP A 210 17.51 -8.00 7.16
C ASP A 210 17.24 -8.00 8.68
N LYS A 211 16.28 -7.16 9.13
CA LYS A 211 15.85 -7.17 10.53
C LYS A 211 15.14 -8.47 10.87
N ALA A 212 14.25 -8.96 9.99
CA ALA A 212 13.60 -10.27 10.14
C ALA A 212 14.60 -11.43 10.20
N GLN A 213 15.69 -11.36 9.42
CA GLN A 213 16.78 -12.32 9.51
C GLN A 213 17.45 -12.29 10.89
N THR A 214 17.76 -11.10 11.39
CA THR A 214 18.34 -10.91 12.73
C THR A 214 17.41 -11.42 13.83
N GLU A 215 16.13 -11.10 13.77
CA GLU A 215 15.09 -11.54 14.69
C GLU A 215 14.96 -13.08 14.69
N MET A 216 15.00 -13.69 13.51
CA MET A 216 14.98 -15.15 13.41
C MET A 216 16.25 -15.80 13.97
N GLN A 217 17.44 -15.20 13.78
CA GLN A 217 18.69 -15.66 14.42
C GLN A 217 18.58 -15.61 15.94
N GLN A 218 17.99 -14.55 16.51
CA GLN A 218 17.72 -14.45 17.95
C GLN A 218 16.74 -15.54 18.42
N ALA A 219 15.70 -15.83 17.63
CA ALA A 219 14.77 -16.92 17.93
C ALA A 219 15.47 -18.28 17.94
N ILE A 220 16.30 -18.55 16.94
CA ILE A 220 17.09 -19.79 16.85
C ILE A 220 18.04 -19.93 18.04
N THR A 221 18.74 -18.85 18.41
CA THR A 221 19.62 -18.84 19.59
C THR A 221 18.87 -19.15 20.87
N ALA A 222 17.67 -18.59 21.05
CA ALA A 222 16.88 -18.74 22.26
C ALA A 222 16.15 -20.08 22.36
N LEU A 223 15.69 -20.64 21.24
CA LEU A 223 14.88 -21.87 21.21
C LEU A 223 15.69 -23.12 20.83
N GLY A 224 16.86 -22.92 20.22
CA GLY A 224 17.61 -23.99 19.56
C GLY A 224 17.00 -24.40 18.21
N ASN A 225 17.79 -25.11 17.39
CA ASN A 225 17.38 -25.51 16.04
C ASN A 225 16.11 -26.38 16.01
N ASN A 226 15.82 -27.10 17.08
CA ASN A 226 14.66 -28.01 17.19
C ASN A 226 13.53 -27.44 18.05
N GLY A 227 13.69 -26.25 18.65
CA GLY A 227 12.75 -25.67 19.60
C GLY A 227 11.53 -25.01 18.94
N PHE A 228 11.45 -24.99 17.61
CA PHE A 228 10.28 -24.49 16.86
C PHE A 228 10.02 -25.36 15.62
N GLN A 229 8.76 -25.48 15.22
CA GLN A 229 8.32 -26.33 14.13
C GLN A 229 7.78 -25.54 12.93
N GLY A 230 7.57 -24.23 13.06
CA GLY A 230 7.11 -23.38 11.98
C GLY A 230 7.38 -21.90 12.25
N VAL A 231 7.22 -21.08 11.22
CA VAL A 231 7.41 -19.63 11.26
C VAL A 231 6.18 -18.94 10.70
N TYR A 232 5.53 -18.12 11.52
CA TYR A 232 4.63 -17.11 11.02
C TYR A 232 5.46 -15.90 10.61
N ALA A 233 5.50 -15.60 9.33
CA ALA A 233 6.07 -14.37 8.81
C ALA A 233 4.95 -13.56 8.14
N ALA A 234 4.83 -12.29 8.50
CA ALA A 234 3.68 -11.48 8.13
C ALA A 234 3.66 -11.14 6.63
N ASN A 235 4.82 -11.06 5.96
CA ASN A 235 4.92 -10.91 4.52
C ASN A 235 6.07 -11.73 3.91
N ASP A 236 6.19 -11.73 2.60
CA ASP A 236 7.16 -12.53 1.86
C ASP A 236 8.60 -12.04 2.01
N GLY A 237 8.80 -10.73 2.21
CA GLY A 237 10.10 -10.14 2.51
C GLY A 237 10.63 -10.63 3.85
N THR A 238 9.82 -10.53 4.91
CA THR A 238 10.19 -11.03 6.26
C THR A 238 10.33 -12.55 6.28
N ALA A 239 9.52 -13.30 5.50
CA ALA A 239 9.68 -14.74 5.29
C ALA A 239 11.04 -15.08 4.66
N GLY A 240 11.47 -14.28 3.67
CA GLY A 240 12.79 -14.42 3.05
C GLY A 240 13.93 -14.26 4.04
N GLY A 241 13.85 -13.24 4.90
CA GLY A 241 14.82 -13.03 5.99
C GLY A 241 14.86 -14.19 6.98
N ALA A 242 13.70 -14.66 7.42
CA ALA A 242 13.61 -15.81 8.33
C ALA A 242 14.17 -17.10 7.71
N ILE A 243 13.88 -17.35 6.43
CA ILE A 243 14.41 -18.48 5.67
C ILE A 243 15.93 -18.40 5.52
N ALA A 244 16.48 -17.22 5.25
CA ALA A 244 17.93 -17.01 5.18
C ALA A 244 18.62 -17.33 6.53
N ALA A 245 18.04 -16.88 7.66
CA ALA A 245 18.55 -17.18 8.99
C ALA A 245 18.53 -18.69 9.28
N MET A 246 17.44 -19.38 8.96
CA MET A 246 17.34 -20.84 9.12
C MET A 246 18.40 -21.57 8.28
N THR A 247 18.57 -21.19 7.00
CA THR A 247 19.57 -21.77 6.12
C THR A 247 20.98 -21.59 6.67
N SER A 248 21.31 -20.38 7.15
CA SER A 248 22.62 -20.08 7.75
C SER A 248 22.89 -20.89 9.02
N ALA A 249 21.84 -21.26 9.77
CA ALA A 249 21.93 -22.12 10.95
C ALA A 249 21.91 -23.63 10.63
N GLY A 250 21.93 -24.02 9.35
CA GLY A 250 21.86 -25.41 8.93
C GLY A 250 20.47 -26.05 9.05
N ILE A 251 19.43 -25.25 9.29
CA ILE A 251 18.04 -25.72 9.33
C ILE A 251 17.48 -25.73 7.91
N GLN A 252 17.01 -26.87 7.45
CA GLN A 252 16.37 -26.99 6.15
C GLN A 252 15.00 -26.28 6.15
N PRO A 253 14.79 -25.22 5.34
CA PRO A 253 13.55 -24.45 5.35
C PRO A 253 12.29 -25.27 5.08
N SER A 254 12.39 -26.31 4.25
CA SER A 254 11.29 -27.24 3.95
C SER A 254 10.74 -27.98 5.16
N THR A 255 11.53 -28.10 6.26
CA THR A 255 11.13 -28.75 7.51
C THR A 255 10.44 -27.77 8.48
N ARG A 256 10.42 -26.51 8.17
CA ARG A 256 9.84 -25.43 8.97
C ARG A 256 8.88 -24.60 8.12
N PRO A 257 7.60 -25.03 7.98
CA PRO A 257 6.63 -24.30 7.18
C PRO A 257 6.60 -22.84 7.59
N THR A 258 6.83 -21.97 6.60
CA THR A 258 6.91 -20.50 6.79
C THR A 258 5.80 -19.85 5.99
N THR A 259 5.04 -18.93 6.62
CA THR A 259 3.99 -18.15 5.94
C THR A 259 4.57 -16.93 5.24
N GLY A 260 3.76 -16.25 4.45
CA GLY A 260 4.08 -14.97 3.81
C GLY A 260 2.82 -14.30 3.28
N GLN A 261 2.98 -13.14 2.68
CA GLN A 261 1.94 -12.32 2.04
C GLN A 261 2.55 -11.51 0.91
N ASP A 262 1.74 -11.07 -0.03
CA ASP A 262 1.98 -10.24 -1.21
C ASP A 262 2.34 -11.02 -2.48
N ALA A 263 2.54 -12.31 -2.40
CA ALA A 263 2.87 -13.17 -3.55
C ALA A 263 4.06 -12.63 -4.37
N GLU A 264 5.12 -12.17 -3.67
CA GLU A 264 6.34 -11.70 -4.33
C GLU A 264 6.94 -12.79 -5.23
N LEU A 265 7.56 -12.41 -6.34
CA LEU A 265 8.12 -13.37 -7.29
C LEU A 265 9.07 -14.37 -6.62
N ALA A 266 9.98 -13.86 -5.77
CA ALA A 266 10.90 -14.69 -5.02
C ALA A 266 10.19 -15.66 -4.06
N ALA A 267 9.06 -15.25 -3.46
CA ALA A 267 8.28 -16.11 -2.58
C ALA A 267 7.53 -17.20 -3.36
N VAL A 268 6.93 -16.86 -4.49
CA VAL A 268 6.29 -17.84 -5.39
C VAL A 268 7.31 -18.90 -5.82
N GLN A 269 8.52 -18.50 -6.16
CA GLN A 269 9.63 -19.39 -6.48
C GLN A 269 10.03 -20.26 -5.28
N ARG A 270 10.17 -19.68 -4.07
CA ARG A 270 10.45 -20.42 -2.82
C ARG A 270 9.34 -21.43 -2.50
N ILE A 271 8.07 -21.08 -2.74
CA ILE A 271 6.93 -22.01 -2.54
C ILE A 271 7.02 -23.19 -3.51
N LEU A 272 7.34 -22.96 -4.77
CA LEU A 272 7.54 -24.01 -5.75
C LEU A 272 8.70 -24.93 -5.38
N ALA A 273 9.80 -24.37 -4.88
CA ALA A 273 10.97 -25.11 -4.41
C ALA A 273 10.75 -25.79 -3.04
N GLY A 274 9.62 -25.55 -2.36
CA GLY A 274 9.32 -26.10 -1.04
C GLY A 274 10.07 -25.44 0.12
N GLN A 275 10.69 -24.28 -0.11
CA GLN A 275 11.43 -23.51 0.90
C GLN A 275 10.52 -22.58 1.72
N GLN A 276 9.40 -22.16 1.16
CA GLN A 276 8.31 -21.42 1.83
C GLN A 276 7.03 -22.23 1.68
N PHE A 277 6.16 -22.22 2.69
CA PHE A 277 4.95 -23.05 2.66
C PHE A 277 3.82 -22.38 1.89
N MET A 278 3.58 -21.10 2.15
CA MET A 278 2.45 -20.36 1.55
C MET A 278 2.71 -18.87 1.52
N THR A 279 1.92 -18.19 0.72
CA THR A 279 1.75 -16.72 0.77
C THR A 279 0.26 -16.39 0.77
N VAL A 280 -0.10 -15.15 1.14
CA VAL A 280 -1.43 -14.59 0.90
C VAL A 280 -1.36 -13.66 -0.29
N TYR A 281 -2.12 -14.00 -1.32
CA TYR A 281 -2.24 -13.17 -2.52
C TYR A 281 -3.28 -12.08 -2.30
N LYS A 282 -2.85 -10.84 -2.48
CA LYS A 282 -3.67 -9.63 -2.57
C LYS A 282 -3.72 -9.21 -4.04
N ALA A 283 -4.90 -9.25 -4.65
CA ALA A 283 -5.06 -8.95 -6.08
C ALA A 283 -4.95 -7.43 -6.31
N VAL A 284 -3.72 -6.89 -6.33
CA VAL A 284 -3.42 -5.46 -6.52
C VAL A 284 -4.05 -4.91 -7.81
N LYS A 285 -4.25 -5.77 -8.81
CA LYS A 285 -4.99 -5.43 -10.03
C LYS A 285 -6.44 -4.98 -9.81
N LEU A 286 -6.99 -5.23 -8.62
CA LEU A 286 -8.30 -4.73 -8.19
C LEU A 286 -8.16 -3.50 -7.29
N GLU A 287 -7.13 -3.44 -6.47
CA GLU A 287 -6.88 -2.40 -5.49
C GLU A 287 -6.44 -1.09 -6.15
N ALA A 288 -5.36 -1.13 -6.92
CA ALA A 288 -4.78 0.07 -7.52
C ALA A 288 -5.73 0.75 -8.53
N PRO A 289 -6.43 0.02 -9.44
CA PRO A 289 -7.43 0.63 -10.29
C PRO A 289 -8.63 1.20 -9.52
N ALA A 290 -9.11 0.55 -8.46
CA ALA A 290 -10.18 1.08 -7.63
C ALA A 290 -9.79 2.42 -6.99
N ALA A 291 -8.57 2.49 -6.43
CA ALA A 291 -8.03 3.74 -5.88
C ALA A 291 -7.89 4.83 -6.93
N ALA A 292 -7.43 4.49 -8.14
CA ALA A 292 -7.29 5.44 -9.25
C ALA A 292 -8.66 6.02 -9.66
N THR A 293 -9.68 5.18 -9.83
CA THR A 293 -11.03 5.61 -10.18
C THR A 293 -11.63 6.52 -9.11
N ILE A 294 -11.46 6.19 -7.83
CA ILE A 294 -11.88 7.04 -6.70
C ILE A 294 -11.12 8.37 -6.71
N ALA A 295 -9.80 8.33 -6.91
CA ALA A 295 -8.96 9.52 -6.94
C ALA A 295 -9.36 10.48 -8.07
N VAL A 296 -9.69 9.97 -9.25
CA VAL A 296 -10.21 10.79 -10.38
C VAL A 296 -11.52 11.48 -9.99
N ALA A 297 -12.46 10.77 -9.36
CA ALA A 297 -13.71 11.36 -8.88
C ALA A 297 -13.47 12.46 -7.84
N LEU A 298 -12.70 12.16 -6.81
CA LEU A 298 -12.34 13.12 -5.76
C LEU A 298 -11.62 14.35 -6.31
N SER A 299 -10.72 14.19 -7.28
CA SER A 299 -9.99 15.30 -7.91
C SER A 299 -10.90 16.27 -8.68
N LYS A 300 -12.09 15.82 -9.06
CA LYS A 300 -13.15 16.60 -9.72
C LYS A 300 -14.20 17.14 -8.75
N GLY A 301 -13.99 16.97 -7.42
CA GLY A 301 -14.95 17.36 -6.39
C GLY A 301 -16.19 16.46 -6.32
N GLN A 302 -16.13 15.28 -6.91
CA GLN A 302 -17.23 14.31 -6.91
C GLN A 302 -17.11 13.36 -5.70
N LYS A 303 -18.23 12.76 -5.31
CA LYS A 303 -18.22 11.69 -4.31
C LYS A 303 -17.53 10.43 -4.84
N PRO A 304 -16.91 9.61 -3.99
CA PRO A 304 -16.41 8.30 -4.39
C PRO A 304 -17.50 7.46 -5.08
N PRO A 305 -17.23 6.89 -6.26
CA PRO A 305 -18.23 6.14 -7.01
C PRO A 305 -18.52 4.76 -6.42
N THR A 306 -19.70 4.24 -6.70
CA THR A 306 -20.13 2.89 -6.32
C THR A 306 -20.55 2.13 -7.59
N PRO A 307 -19.86 1.05 -8.04
CA PRO A 307 -18.53 0.64 -7.56
C PRO A 307 -17.45 1.68 -7.88
N PRO A 308 -16.21 1.58 -7.32
CA PRO A 308 -15.66 0.45 -6.54
C PRO A 308 -15.98 0.46 -5.04
N ILE A 309 -16.54 1.54 -4.47
CA ILE A 309 -16.95 1.53 -3.05
C ILE A 309 -17.92 0.37 -2.79
N ASN A 310 -17.62 -0.48 -1.82
CA ASN A 310 -18.41 -1.65 -1.44
C ASN A 310 -18.83 -1.69 0.04
N GLY A 311 -18.48 -0.65 0.82
CA GLY A 311 -18.81 -0.57 2.22
C GLY A 311 -18.25 0.67 2.91
N THR A 312 -18.14 0.60 4.22
CA THR A 312 -17.52 1.63 5.06
C THR A 312 -16.60 1.00 6.09
N THR A 313 -15.53 1.72 6.46
CA THR A 313 -14.60 1.35 7.53
C THR A 313 -14.57 2.45 8.58
N ASN A 314 -14.78 2.10 9.84
CA ASN A 314 -14.60 3.07 10.94
C ASN A 314 -13.10 3.25 11.20
N ASN A 315 -12.61 4.48 11.06
CA ASN A 315 -11.20 4.80 11.30
C ASN A 315 -10.97 5.45 12.68
N GLY A 316 -11.95 5.38 13.59
CA GLY A 316 -11.92 6.05 14.90
C GLY A 316 -12.52 7.45 14.89
N LYS A 317 -12.53 8.14 13.76
CA LYS A 317 -13.14 9.46 13.60
C LYS A 317 -14.50 9.43 12.92
N LYS A 318 -14.64 8.61 11.88
CA LYS A 318 -15.88 8.47 11.10
C LYS A 318 -15.93 7.13 10.36
N ASN A 319 -17.11 6.81 9.85
CA ASN A 319 -17.26 5.74 8.86
C ASN A 319 -16.82 6.27 7.48
N VAL A 320 -15.72 5.75 6.97
CA VAL A 320 -15.10 6.16 5.71
C VAL A 320 -15.63 5.28 4.58
N PRO A 321 -16.12 5.84 3.46
CA PRO A 321 -16.44 5.06 2.26
C PRO A 321 -15.24 4.20 1.85
N SER A 322 -15.44 2.89 1.73
CA SER A 322 -14.30 1.97 1.57
C SER A 322 -14.52 0.93 0.48
N THR A 323 -13.42 0.53 -0.14
CA THR A 323 -13.31 -0.67 -0.95
C THR A 323 -12.45 -1.67 -0.19
N ILE A 324 -13.08 -2.73 0.34
CA ILE A 324 -12.38 -3.80 1.05
C ILE A 324 -12.41 -5.06 0.20
N LEU A 325 -11.22 -5.50 -0.20
CA LEU A 325 -11.01 -6.63 -1.09
C LEU A 325 -10.72 -7.92 -0.31
N THR A 326 -11.02 -9.07 -0.92
CA THR A 326 -10.83 -10.37 -0.28
C THR A 326 -9.45 -10.93 -0.63
N PRO A 327 -8.58 -11.21 0.37
CA PRO A 327 -7.31 -11.89 0.15
C PRO A 327 -7.50 -13.39 -0.04
N VAL A 328 -6.54 -14.05 -0.72
CA VAL A 328 -6.56 -15.48 -1.03
C VAL A 328 -5.31 -16.17 -0.53
N ALA A 329 -5.44 -17.26 0.23
CA ALA A 329 -4.30 -18.09 0.62
C ALA A 329 -3.79 -18.88 -0.60
N VAL A 330 -2.47 -18.85 -0.82
CA VAL A 330 -1.81 -19.52 -1.93
C VAL A 330 -0.72 -20.45 -1.41
N THR A 331 -0.81 -21.69 -1.81
CA THR A 331 0.21 -22.72 -1.61
C THR A 331 0.67 -23.24 -2.97
N LYS A 332 1.62 -24.15 -3.01
CA LYS A 332 2.09 -24.77 -4.27
C LYS A 332 0.94 -25.29 -5.15
N SER A 333 -0.14 -25.78 -4.54
CA SER A 333 -1.25 -26.42 -5.27
C SER A 333 -2.12 -25.46 -6.08
N ASN A 334 -2.14 -24.17 -5.77
CA ASN A 334 -3.03 -23.21 -6.44
C ASN A 334 -2.33 -21.97 -7.03
N ILE A 335 -1.00 -21.96 -7.14
CA ILE A 335 -0.26 -20.86 -7.79
C ILE A 335 -0.78 -20.64 -9.22
N ASN A 336 -0.94 -21.72 -10.01
CA ASN A 336 -1.37 -21.61 -11.40
C ASN A 336 -2.79 -21.03 -11.52
N SER A 337 -3.73 -21.54 -10.71
CA SER A 337 -5.14 -21.13 -10.73
C SER A 337 -5.43 -19.77 -10.08
N THR A 338 -4.44 -19.16 -9.42
CA THR A 338 -4.52 -17.84 -8.78
C THR A 338 -3.56 -16.85 -9.42
N ILE A 339 -2.31 -16.85 -9.02
CA ILE A 339 -1.28 -15.86 -9.39
C ILE A 339 -1.06 -15.82 -10.91
N VAL A 340 -0.89 -17.00 -11.55
CA VAL A 340 -0.63 -17.08 -13.00
C VAL A 340 -1.90 -16.75 -13.79
N LYS A 341 -3.03 -17.36 -13.42
CA LYS A 341 -4.33 -17.09 -14.06
C LYS A 341 -4.71 -15.61 -13.98
N ASP A 342 -4.37 -14.95 -12.88
CA ASP A 342 -4.64 -13.52 -12.67
C ASP A 342 -3.67 -12.61 -13.44
N GLY A 343 -2.60 -13.16 -14.01
CA GLY A 343 -1.57 -12.39 -14.71
C GLY A 343 -0.69 -11.56 -13.77
N PHE A 344 -0.69 -11.86 -12.47
CA PHE A 344 0.15 -11.16 -11.49
C PHE A 344 1.63 -11.43 -11.75
N TRP A 345 1.97 -12.70 -11.99
CA TRP A 345 3.24 -13.13 -12.56
C TRP A 345 2.98 -14.10 -13.72
N THR A 346 3.75 -13.98 -14.79
CA THR A 346 3.71 -14.92 -15.91
C THR A 346 4.49 -16.19 -15.58
N ALA A 347 4.14 -17.31 -16.24
CA ALA A 347 4.91 -18.54 -16.13
C ALA A 347 6.39 -18.32 -16.46
N SER A 348 6.71 -17.52 -17.49
CA SER A 348 8.09 -17.20 -17.88
C SER A 348 8.88 -16.44 -16.81
N GLN A 349 8.21 -15.58 -16.01
CA GLN A 349 8.87 -14.88 -14.89
C GLN A 349 9.12 -15.83 -13.72
N ILE A 350 8.17 -16.71 -13.41
CA ILE A 350 8.27 -17.66 -12.29
C ILE A 350 9.26 -18.77 -12.57
N CYS A 351 9.23 -19.35 -13.79
CA CYS A 351 9.86 -20.61 -14.15
C CYS A 351 11.28 -20.44 -14.69
N THR A 352 12.02 -19.46 -14.21
CA THR A 352 13.41 -19.19 -14.64
C THR A 352 14.42 -20.12 -13.95
N GLY A 353 15.50 -20.50 -14.66
CA GLY A 353 16.66 -21.18 -14.09
C GLY A 353 16.32 -22.41 -13.26
N ALA A 354 16.71 -22.40 -11.99
CA ALA A 354 16.54 -23.54 -11.06
C ALA A 354 15.07 -23.89 -10.77
N TYR A 355 14.11 -23.02 -11.09
CA TYR A 355 12.68 -23.24 -10.81
C TYR A 355 11.93 -23.96 -11.93
N ALA A 356 12.53 -24.13 -13.12
CA ALA A 356 11.86 -24.72 -14.29
C ALA A 356 11.29 -26.12 -14.01
N SER A 357 12.06 -27.00 -13.33
CA SER A 357 11.59 -28.34 -12.98
C SER A 357 10.45 -28.33 -11.97
N ALA A 358 10.50 -27.43 -10.98
CA ALA A 358 9.45 -27.27 -9.98
C ALA A 358 8.16 -26.71 -10.58
N CYS A 359 8.26 -25.82 -11.55
CA CYS A 359 7.14 -25.31 -12.35
C CYS A 359 6.45 -26.43 -13.13
N LYS A 360 7.23 -27.23 -13.86
CA LYS A 360 6.68 -28.38 -14.63
C LYS A 360 5.93 -29.35 -13.71
N ALA A 361 6.50 -29.65 -12.54
CA ALA A 361 5.85 -30.49 -11.53
C ALA A 361 4.57 -29.88 -10.94
N ALA A 362 4.44 -28.55 -10.97
CA ALA A 362 3.26 -27.81 -10.49
C ALA A 362 2.25 -27.48 -11.61
N GLY A 363 2.47 -27.95 -12.84
CA GLY A 363 1.60 -27.67 -13.99
C GLY A 363 1.60 -26.21 -14.42
N ILE A 364 2.71 -25.49 -14.18
CA ILE A 364 2.94 -24.13 -14.66
C ILE A 364 3.79 -24.24 -15.92
N ALA A 365 3.20 -23.95 -17.07
CA ALA A 365 3.83 -24.05 -18.39
C ALA A 365 4.04 -22.66 -18.98
#